data_8a7a8c82a00a75c402a4533bf013332e
#
_entry.id   8a7a8c82a00a75c402a4533bf013332e
#
_cell.length_a   1.000
_cell.length_b   1.000
_cell.length_c   1.000
_cell.angle_alpha   90.00
_cell.angle_beta   90.00
_cell.angle_gamma   90.00
#
_symmetry.space_group_name_H-M   'P 1'
#
loop_
_entity.id
_entity.type
_entity.pdbx_description
1 polymer ?
#
loop_
_entity_poly.entity_id
_entity_poly.type
_entity_poly.pdbx_seq_one_letter_code
_entity_poly.pdbx_strand_id
1 'polypeptide(L)'
;LNAMHRGSYLPVHRHLSPSRSESCVVLRGSVGVTIYDDAGGVVTRRRVSADGPCCGFDIEAGVWHGLGGLGDDTVLFEVKRGPYAPITADNLAPWTPDAEDRQAVAEFINELETEFKRSDYE
;
A
#
# COMPACT_ATOMS: atom_id res chain seq x y z
N LEU A 1 -14.62 1.19 2.80
CA LEU A 1 -14.17 1.86 1.58
C LEU A 1 -13.10 2.90 1.90
N ASN A 2 -12.06 2.94 1.07
CA ASN A 2 -11.01 3.94 1.16
C ASN A 2 -10.85 4.66 -0.18
N ALA A 3 -10.65 5.97 -0.11
CA ALA A 3 -10.36 6.79 -1.28
C ALA A 3 -8.89 7.22 -1.24
N MET A 4 -8.23 7.16 -2.38
CA MET A 4 -6.83 7.58 -2.52
C MET A 4 -6.66 8.46 -3.74
N HIS A 5 -5.78 9.45 -3.62
CA HIS A 5 -5.32 10.27 -4.73
C HIS A 5 -3.86 9.97 -5.03
N ARG A 6 -3.37 10.43 -6.16
CA ARG A 6 -1.92 10.55 -6.36
C ARG A 6 -1.35 11.40 -5.22
N GLY A 7 -0.25 10.98 -4.66
CA GLY A 7 0.36 11.69 -3.55
C GLY A 7 -0.23 11.41 -2.17
N SER A 8 -1.29 10.60 -2.08
CA SER A 8 -1.74 10.09 -0.78
C SER A 8 -0.64 9.24 -0.16
N TYR A 9 -0.29 9.53 1.09
CA TYR A 9 0.72 8.76 1.78
C TYR A 9 0.07 7.74 2.72
N LEU A 10 0.41 6.47 2.51
CA LEU A 10 0.13 5.40 3.44
C LEU A 10 1.46 4.81 3.90
N PRO A 11 1.79 4.87 5.19
CA PRO A 11 3.03 4.28 5.70
C PRO A 11 3.13 2.80 5.37
N VAL A 12 4.35 2.32 5.14
CA VAL A 12 4.59 0.89 5.03
C VAL A 12 4.30 0.24 6.38
N HIS A 13 3.46 -0.76 6.39
CA HIS A 13 2.99 -1.39 7.62
C HIS A 13 2.69 -2.87 7.40
N ARG A 14 2.38 -3.53 8.50
CA ARG A 14 1.91 -4.92 8.53
C ARG A 14 0.82 -5.08 9.57
N HIS A 15 0.10 -6.18 9.49
CA HIS A 15 -0.92 -6.53 10.50
C HIS A 15 -0.49 -7.80 11.23
N LEU A 16 0.38 -7.63 12.22
CA LEU A 16 0.90 -8.73 13.01
C LEU A 16 0.37 -8.74 14.45
N SER A 17 0.13 -7.57 15.01
CA SER A 17 -0.37 -7.41 16.38
C SER A 17 -1.59 -6.47 16.41
N PRO A 18 -2.82 -6.99 16.28
CA PRO A 18 -3.20 -8.39 16.09
C PRO A 18 -2.90 -8.93 14.69
N SER A 19 -2.69 -10.25 14.60
CA SER A 19 -2.39 -10.93 13.33
C SER A 19 -3.63 -11.01 12.46
N ARG A 20 -3.56 -10.40 11.27
CA ARG A 20 -4.68 -10.35 10.31
C ARG A 20 -4.17 -10.35 8.88
N SER A 21 -4.86 -11.06 8.01
CA SER A 21 -4.75 -10.84 6.58
C SER A 21 -5.72 -9.74 6.15
N GLU A 22 -5.49 -9.13 5.00
CA GLU A 22 -6.44 -8.22 4.39
C GLU A 22 -6.61 -8.51 2.91
N SER A 23 -7.85 -8.36 2.45
CA SER A 23 -8.18 -8.51 1.05
C SER A 23 -8.71 -7.18 0.52
N CYS A 24 -8.26 -6.79 -0.66
CA CYS A 24 -8.67 -5.54 -1.28
C CYS A 24 -9.12 -5.77 -2.71
N VAL A 25 -10.15 -5.02 -3.11
CA VAL A 25 -10.60 -4.93 -4.49
C VAL A 25 -10.58 -3.46 -4.89
N VAL A 26 -10.00 -3.16 -6.04
CA VAL A 26 -10.02 -1.81 -6.59
C VAL A 26 -11.34 -1.62 -7.34
N LEU A 27 -12.18 -0.74 -6.85
CA LEU A 27 -13.49 -0.45 -7.46
C LEU A 27 -13.39 0.64 -8.51
N ARG A 28 -12.41 1.53 -8.41
CA ARG A 28 -12.20 2.65 -9.32
C ARG A 28 -10.74 3.05 -9.29
N GLY A 29 -10.19 3.38 -10.46
CA GLY A 29 -8.79 3.82 -10.55
C GLY A 29 -7.78 2.69 -10.44
N SER A 30 -6.61 3.00 -9.91
CA SER A 30 -5.53 2.02 -9.77
C SER A 30 -4.61 2.33 -8.60
N VAL A 31 -4.00 1.27 -8.06
CA VAL A 31 -3.01 1.36 -6.99
C VAL A 31 -1.76 0.58 -7.38
N GLY A 32 -0.63 1.02 -6.85
CA GLY A 32 0.59 0.25 -6.83
C GLY A 32 0.73 -0.43 -5.47
N VAL A 33 0.90 -1.73 -5.47
CA VAL A 33 1.11 -2.53 -4.26
C VAL A 33 2.57 -2.96 -4.22
N THR A 34 3.25 -2.66 -3.13
CA THR A 34 4.63 -3.07 -2.92
C THR A 34 4.71 -3.96 -1.69
N ILE A 35 5.37 -5.09 -1.84
CA ILE A 35 5.66 -6.03 -0.74
C ILE A 35 7.14 -5.93 -0.42
N TYR A 36 7.45 -5.87 0.86
CA TYR A 36 8.82 -5.74 1.36
C TYR A 36 9.21 -6.94 2.22
N ASP A 37 10.50 -7.21 2.28
CA ASP A 37 11.07 -8.14 3.26
C ASP A 37 11.33 -7.42 4.60
N ASP A 38 11.82 -8.15 5.60
CA ASP A 38 12.05 -7.60 6.93
C ASP A 38 13.20 -6.58 6.98
N ALA A 39 14.07 -6.56 5.97
CA ALA A 39 15.17 -5.60 5.86
C ALA A 39 14.79 -4.34 5.08
N GLY A 40 13.57 -4.26 4.56
CA GLY A 40 13.11 -3.14 3.75
C GLY A 40 13.37 -3.29 2.25
N GLY A 41 13.85 -4.46 1.82
CA GLY A 41 14.02 -4.76 0.41
C GLY A 41 12.70 -5.03 -0.28
N VAL A 42 12.57 -4.60 -1.52
CA VAL A 42 11.37 -4.85 -2.32
C VAL A 42 11.35 -6.29 -2.82
N VAL A 43 10.31 -7.02 -2.45
CA VAL A 43 10.08 -8.40 -2.92
C VAL A 43 9.33 -8.40 -4.24
N THR A 44 8.26 -7.63 -4.32
CA THR A 44 7.46 -7.51 -5.53
C THR A 44 6.68 -6.22 -5.56
N ARG A 45 6.34 -5.77 -6.77
CA ARG A 45 5.42 -4.68 -7.03
C ARG A 45 4.37 -5.13 -8.03
N ARG A 46 3.15 -4.67 -7.82
CA ARG A 46 2.03 -4.95 -8.74
C ARG A 46 1.18 -3.71 -8.92
N ARG A 47 0.76 -3.50 -10.16
CA ARG A 47 -0.31 -2.55 -10.46
C ARG A 47 -1.63 -3.28 -10.38
N VAL A 48 -2.57 -2.75 -9.61
CA VAL A 48 -3.92 -3.31 -9.46
C VAL A 48 -4.91 -2.23 -9.86
N SER A 49 -5.76 -2.54 -10.82
CA SER A 49 -6.67 -1.55 -11.41
C SER A 49 -8.06 -2.11 -11.56
N ALA A 50 -9.06 -1.23 -11.42
CA ALA A 50 -10.47 -1.64 -11.54
C ALA A 50 -10.80 -2.26 -12.89
N ASP A 51 -10.15 -1.81 -13.95
CA ASP A 51 -10.34 -2.26 -15.33
C ASP A 51 -9.18 -3.10 -15.87
N GLY A 52 -8.24 -3.44 -15.02
CA GLY A 52 -7.07 -4.20 -15.42
C GLY A 52 -7.27 -5.71 -15.30
N PRO A 53 -6.29 -6.50 -15.75
CA PRO A 53 -6.34 -7.95 -15.60
C PRO A 53 -6.27 -8.37 -14.13
N CYS A 54 -5.67 -7.55 -13.27
CA CYS A 54 -5.63 -7.75 -11.83
C CYS A 54 -6.37 -6.60 -11.16
N CYS A 55 -7.49 -6.91 -10.51
CA CYS A 55 -8.34 -5.90 -9.86
C CYS A 55 -8.39 -6.02 -8.34
N GLY A 56 -7.72 -7.00 -7.76
CA GLY A 56 -7.69 -7.20 -6.32
C GLY A 56 -6.45 -7.94 -5.85
N PHE A 57 -6.24 -7.94 -4.54
CA PHE A 57 -5.10 -8.61 -3.92
C PHE A 57 -5.45 -9.03 -2.50
N ASP A 58 -4.70 -9.99 -2.02
CA ASP A 58 -4.74 -10.44 -0.63
C ASP A 58 -3.35 -10.36 -0.04
N ILE A 59 -3.25 -9.82 1.18
CA ILE A 59 -1.98 -9.71 1.90
C ILE A 59 -2.08 -10.54 3.16
N GLU A 60 -1.17 -11.50 3.30
CA GLU A 60 -1.09 -12.34 4.47
C GLU A 60 -0.71 -11.53 5.72
N ALA A 61 -1.14 -12.03 6.88
CA ALA A 61 -0.77 -11.44 8.16
C ALA A 61 0.75 -11.35 8.30
N GLY A 62 1.22 -10.24 8.84
CA GLY A 62 2.65 -10.04 9.12
C GLY A 62 3.51 -9.62 7.95
N VAL A 63 2.94 -9.51 6.75
CA VAL A 63 3.68 -9.10 5.55
C VAL A 63 3.77 -7.58 5.46
N TRP A 64 4.98 -7.06 5.36
CA TRP A 64 5.21 -5.63 5.14
C TRP A 64 4.73 -5.21 3.76
N HIS A 65 3.88 -4.20 3.70
CA HIS A 65 3.33 -3.72 2.45
C HIS A 65 3.08 -2.22 2.44
N GLY A 66 3.04 -1.67 1.25
CA GLY A 66 2.69 -0.29 0.99
C GLY A 66 1.77 -0.18 -0.21
N LEU A 67 0.91 0.82 -0.19
CA LEU A 67 0.00 1.14 -1.28
C LEU A 67 0.24 2.57 -1.75
N GLY A 68 0.26 2.78 -3.05
CA GLY A 68 0.33 4.10 -3.64
C GLY A 68 -0.80 4.31 -4.63
N GLY A 69 -1.49 5.44 -4.55
CA GLY A 69 -2.49 5.82 -5.54
C GLY A 69 -1.82 6.15 -6.88
N LEU A 70 -2.19 5.47 -7.94
CA LEU A 70 -1.64 5.68 -9.28
C LEU A 70 -2.59 6.46 -10.19
N GLY A 71 -3.83 6.60 -9.75
CA GLY A 71 -4.85 7.40 -10.43
C GLY A 71 -5.49 8.38 -9.46
N ASP A 72 -6.06 9.44 -10.01
CA ASP A 72 -6.93 10.31 -9.23
C ASP A 72 -8.27 9.56 -9.00
N ASP A 73 -8.96 9.85 -7.91
CA ASP A 73 -10.25 9.21 -7.59
C ASP A 73 -10.18 7.68 -7.48
N THR A 74 -9.13 7.14 -6.92
CA THR A 74 -9.02 5.72 -6.68
C THR A 74 -9.85 5.32 -5.46
N VAL A 75 -10.65 4.26 -5.60
CA VAL A 75 -11.49 3.73 -4.52
C VAL A 75 -11.18 2.26 -4.31
N LEU A 76 -10.91 1.90 -3.05
CA LEU A 76 -10.62 0.54 -2.62
C LEU A 76 -11.73 0.03 -1.70
N PHE A 77 -12.08 -1.22 -1.86
CA PHE A 77 -12.88 -1.97 -0.89
C PHE A 77 -11.96 -2.95 -0.17
N GLU A 78 -11.79 -2.73 1.13
CA GLU A 78 -10.96 -3.58 1.98
C GLU A 78 -11.80 -4.43 2.90
N VAL A 79 -11.40 -5.68 3.09
CA VAL A 79 -11.97 -6.59 4.06
C VAL A 79 -10.85 -7.08 4.97
N LYS A 80 -11.04 -6.90 6.26
CA LYS A 80 -10.09 -7.30 7.27
C LYS A 80 -10.86 -7.79 8.50
N ARG A 81 -10.36 -8.85 9.12
CA ARG A 81 -10.99 -9.38 10.32
C ARG A 81 -11.01 -8.30 11.41
N GLY A 82 -12.20 -8.11 12.02
CA GLY A 82 -12.38 -7.17 13.13
C GLY A 82 -12.00 -7.75 14.49
N PRO A 83 -12.15 -6.95 15.57
CA PRO A 83 -12.61 -5.57 15.53
C PRO A 83 -11.56 -4.61 14.96
N TYR A 84 -12.00 -3.42 14.56
CA TYR A 84 -11.09 -2.38 14.07
C TYR A 84 -10.06 -2.04 15.13
N ALA A 85 -8.81 -1.89 14.70
CA ALA A 85 -7.72 -1.38 15.51
C ALA A 85 -6.87 -0.44 14.65
N PRO A 86 -6.49 0.74 15.17
CA PRO A 86 -5.58 1.63 14.43
C PRO A 86 -4.20 0.99 14.30
N ILE A 87 -3.44 1.45 13.31
CA ILE A 87 -2.06 1.02 13.13
C ILE A 87 -1.23 1.57 14.30
N THR A 88 -0.58 0.66 15.03
CA THR A 88 0.32 1.02 16.13
C THR A 88 1.77 1.04 15.64
N ALA A 89 2.67 1.62 16.45
CA ALA A 89 4.10 1.69 16.13
C ALA A 89 4.71 0.32 15.83
N ASP A 90 4.23 -0.74 16.49
CA ASP A 90 4.71 -2.12 16.28
C ASP A 90 4.46 -2.62 14.87
N ASN A 91 3.43 -2.10 14.22
CA ASN A 91 3.02 -2.49 12.87
C ASN A 91 3.52 -1.53 11.80
N LEU A 92 4.28 -0.50 12.16
CA LEU A 92 4.92 0.40 11.20
C LEU A 92 6.32 -0.10 10.86
N ALA A 93 6.67 -0.06 9.58
CA ALA A 93 8.01 -0.41 9.14
C ALA A 93 9.02 0.62 9.66
N PRO A 94 10.17 0.17 10.19
CA PRO A 94 11.19 1.11 10.69
C PRO A 94 11.74 2.05 9.61
N TRP A 95 11.67 1.65 8.34
CA TRP A 95 12.18 2.44 7.21
C TRP A 95 11.12 3.35 6.57
N THR A 96 9.86 3.27 7.02
CA THR A 96 8.83 4.13 6.44
C THR A 96 9.03 5.57 6.88
N PRO A 97 8.90 6.56 5.99
CA PRO A 97 8.99 7.97 6.39
C PRO A 97 7.95 8.33 7.46
N ASP A 98 8.36 9.15 8.42
CA ASP A 98 7.44 9.75 9.37
C ASP A 98 6.45 10.64 8.61
N ALA A 99 5.17 10.46 8.87
CA ALA A 99 4.11 11.23 8.20
C ALA A 99 4.24 12.74 8.40
N GLU A 100 4.91 13.19 9.44
CA GLU A 100 5.15 14.61 9.70
C GLU A 100 6.38 15.15 8.97
N ASP A 101 7.26 14.30 8.49
CA ASP A 101 8.40 14.69 7.65
C ASP A 101 7.96 14.82 6.20
N ARG A 102 7.46 15.99 5.84
CA ARG A 102 6.88 16.25 4.52
C ARG A 102 7.85 16.02 3.38
N GLN A 103 9.13 16.33 3.58
CA GLN A 103 10.14 16.13 2.54
C GLN A 103 10.39 14.65 2.31
N ALA A 104 10.60 13.89 3.37
CA ALA A 104 10.81 12.44 3.28
C ALA A 104 9.60 11.73 2.66
N VAL A 105 8.39 12.13 3.03
CA VAL A 105 7.14 11.61 2.45
C VAL A 105 7.07 11.92 0.96
N ALA A 106 7.36 13.16 0.56
CA ALA A 106 7.34 13.56 -0.85
C ALA A 106 8.36 12.79 -1.69
N GLU A 107 9.56 12.60 -1.18
CA GLU A 107 10.61 11.81 -1.84
C GLU A 107 10.17 10.34 -2.00
N PHE A 108 9.62 9.76 -0.95
CA PHE A 108 9.13 8.38 -0.97
C PHE A 108 8.02 8.19 -2.01
N ILE A 109 7.04 9.09 -2.04
CA ILE A 109 5.93 9.04 -3.01
C ILE A 109 6.46 9.20 -4.43
N ASN A 110 7.39 10.13 -4.65
CA ASN A 110 7.98 10.36 -5.95
C ASN A 110 8.74 9.14 -6.46
N GLU A 111 9.48 8.45 -5.59
CA GLU A 111 10.16 7.20 -5.94
C GLU A 111 9.17 6.11 -6.33
N LEU A 112 8.09 5.95 -5.57
CA LEU A 112 7.05 4.98 -5.90
C LEU A 112 6.42 5.27 -7.26
N GLU A 113 6.03 6.50 -7.51
CA GLU A 113 5.42 6.90 -8.78
C GLU A 113 6.38 6.66 -9.95
N THR A 114 7.65 6.99 -9.76
CA THR A 114 8.69 6.79 -10.78
C THR A 114 8.84 5.30 -11.10
N GLU A 115 8.91 4.45 -10.07
CA GLU A 115 9.05 3.01 -10.26
C GLU A 115 7.84 2.42 -11.00
N PHE A 116 6.63 2.83 -10.65
CA PHE A 116 5.43 2.33 -11.33
C PHE A 116 5.25 2.88 -12.74
N LYS A 117 5.88 3.99 -13.09
CA LYS A 117 5.92 4.51 -14.46
C LYS A 117 6.93 3.80 -15.33
N ARG A 118 8.06 3.36 -14.74
CA ARG A 118 9.16 2.71 -15.47
C ARG A 118 8.86 1.29 -15.89
N SER A 119 7.89 0.66 -15.28
CA SER A 119 7.72 -0.78 -15.37
C SER A 119 6.31 -1.18 -15.74
N ASP A 120 6.24 -2.32 -16.41
CA ASP A 120 5.00 -2.99 -16.75
C ASP A 120 4.56 -3.90 -15.60
N TYR A 121 4.43 -3.34 -14.40
CA TYR A 121 3.95 -4.09 -13.23
C TYR A 121 2.44 -4.31 -13.35
N GLU A 122 2.08 -5.36 -13.99
CA GLU A 122 0.67 -5.78 -14.11
C GLU A 122 0.42 -7.16 -13.54
#